data_b29ca2f3a6a15de43669c581af85d208
#
_entry.id   b29ca2f3a6a15de43669c581af85d208
#
_cell.length_a   1.000
_cell.length_b   1.000
_cell.length_c   1.000
_cell.angle_alpha   90.00
_cell.angle_beta   90.00
_cell.angle_gamma   90.00
#
_symmetry.space_group_name_H-M   'P 1'
#
loop_
_entity.id
_entity.type
_entity.pdbx_description
1 polymer ?
#
loop_
_entity_poly.entity_id
_entity_poly.type
_entity_poly.pdbx_seq_one_letter_code
_entity_poly.pdbx_strand_id
1 'polypeptide(L)'
;MKRIFITFFIVFLTLNLMAVNVWDGSSEPWTNGSGTADDPYLIETAANLAYLAEKVNEGYQAQGMEVFHGTYFLLTEDLDLNNINWTPIGNVNYVNSSLSGYCFAGVFDGWYHTISNLRIQTNASLTGLFAGLYGTQGPPPSDLTGQIRHLSVVNGNITSSGFGAGGIVGAIAGDALVFQCNYSGTINISNGDTFCGAGGVVAATAQNSSVKQCSFTGSISASNSSFTGAAGAGGIVGIAMDNSSINGCYNTGNITGSAMIISVAAGIVGATLQENNVMVYSCYNVGTVNANTKGGIFGMVSPINPTKDEKSIEISNCFYLNTCGGNTNYGTSMTSSEMQTEQFKDQIDMSSHAFVMDNGTNNGYPIHALTAYRLNKATEVTDHSAVLSADIHKGNSDLARAYFMYSVLDAPELIEVDVDTEGYVETLLENLEPETAYVFYFALQFSDGIVMSGTPHYFLTEEYDAVDVSKEPEILAYPNPAMDVFYIQGIDVAEVQVFNTLGQLVKTVRGTNEINVSDLANGQYLLRITSAKPETLYVLPLSKHSH
;
A
#
# COMPACT_ATOMS: atom_id res chain seq x y z
N MET A 1 -57.11 5.00 39.73
CA MET A 1 -56.07 4.01 39.37
C MET A 1 -55.50 4.44 38.03
N LYS A 2 -54.33 5.10 38.03
CA LYS A 2 -53.61 5.47 36.80
C LYS A 2 -52.65 4.30 36.46
N ARG A 3 -52.83 3.68 35.32
CA ARG A 3 -51.90 2.65 34.80
C ARG A 3 -50.74 3.37 34.14
N ILE A 4 -49.52 3.17 34.67
CA ILE A 4 -48.26 3.59 34.07
C ILE A 4 -47.84 2.50 33.11
N PHE A 5 -47.79 2.80 31.82
CA PHE A 5 -47.11 1.92 30.81
C PHE A 5 -45.64 2.26 30.82
N ILE A 6 -44.79 1.32 31.25
CA ILE A 6 -43.33 1.40 31.09
C ILE A 6 -43.02 0.70 29.78
N THR A 7 -42.63 1.50 28.79
CA THR A 7 -42.13 1.01 27.50
C THR A 7 -40.63 0.72 27.66
N PHE A 8 -40.27 -0.56 27.66
CA PHE A 8 -38.88 -1.00 27.60
C PHE A 8 -38.36 -0.77 26.18
N PHE A 9 -37.43 0.18 26.01
CA PHE A 9 -36.64 0.35 24.79
C PHE A 9 -35.45 -0.61 24.85
N ILE A 10 -35.56 -1.76 24.15
CA ILE A 10 -34.41 -2.66 23.95
C ILE A 10 -33.57 -2.06 22.85
N VAL A 11 -32.45 -1.42 23.23
CA VAL A 11 -31.39 -1.02 22.29
C VAL A 11 -30.63 -2.30 21.91
N PHE A 12 -30.91 -2.80 20.72
CA PHE A 12 -30.04 -3.81 20.09
C PHE A 12 -28.71 -3.09 19.72
N LEU A 13 -27.70 -3.27 20.58
CA LEU A 13 -26.32 -2.99 20.23
C LEU A 13 -25.88 -4.11 19.27
N THR A 14 -25.98 -3.90 17.97
CA THR A 14 -25.34 -4.76 16.98
C THR A 14 -23.83 -4.57 17.11
N LEU A 15 -23.16 -5.42 17.88
CA LEU A 15 -21.75 -5.66 17.68
C LEU A 15 -21.62 -6.21 16.25
N ASN A 16 -21.13 -5.39 15.34
CA ASN A 16 -20.53 -5.87 14.11
C ASN A 16 -19.25 -6.63 14.53
N LEU A 17 -19.38 -7.91 14.85
CA LEU A 17 -18.26 -8.82 14.72
C LEU A 17 -17.93 -8.80 13.23
N MET A 18 -16.86 -8.14 12.85
CA MET A 18 -16.24 -8.35 11.55
C MET A 18 -15.99 -9.86 11.47
N ALA A 19 -16.65 -10.53 10.54
CA ALA A 19 -16.42 -11.95 10.31
C ALA A 19 -14.99 -12.04 9.75
N VAL A 20 -14.05 -12.52 10.57
CA VAL A 20 -12.71 -12.86 10.09
C VAL A 20 -12.87 -13.81 8.92
N ASN A 21 -12.25 -13.51 7.80
CA ASN A 21 -12.33 -14.32 6.59
C ASN A 21 -11.53 -15.61 6.80
N VAL A 22 -12.20 -16.66 7.25
CA VAL A 22 -11.60 -17.95 7.63
C VAL A 22 -11.45 -18.82 6.38
N TRP A 23 -10.21 -19.22 6.07
CA TRP A 23 -9.90 -20.05 4.91
C TRP A 23 -10.40 -21.49 5.08
N ASP A 24 -11.00 -22.01 4.03
CA ASP A 24 -11.50 -23.39 3.93
C ASP A 24 -10.62 -24.32 3.06
N GLY A 25 -9.50 -23.79 2.55
CA GLY A 25 -8.58 -24.50 1.64
C GLY A 25 -8.85 -24.27 0.16
N SER A 26 -9.86 -23.47 -0.19
CA SER A 26 -10.20 -23.14 -1.59
C SER A 26 -9.24 -22.10 -2.19
N SER A 27 -9.27 -22.01 -3.53
CA SER A 27 -8.58 -21.01 -4.34
C SER A 27 -9.59 -20.35 -5.26
N GLU A 28 -9.70 -19.01 -5.21
CA GLU A 28 -10.66 -18.24 -6.01
C GLU A 28 -9.98 -17.01 -6.62
N PRO A 29 -10.21 -16.73 -7.93
CA PRO A 29 -9.66 -15.55 -8.59
C PRO A 29 -10.11 -14.26 -7.91
N TRP A 30 -9.20 -13.27 -7.84
CA TRP A 30 -9.60 -11.89 -7.56
C TRP A 30 -10.43 -11.34 -8.72
N THR A 31 -11.40 -10.48 -8.44
CA THR A 31 -12.31 -9.90 -9.44
C THR A 31 -12.17 -8.38 -9.53
N ASN A 32 -11.50 -7.76 -8.56
CA ASN A 32 -11.38 -6.32 -8.42
C ASN A 32 -9.93 -5.88 -8.68
N GLY A 33 -9.79 -4.71 -9.33
CA GLY A 33 -8.51 -4.13 -9.71
C GLY A 33 -7.98 -4.60 -11.07
N SER A 34 -7.02 -3.87 -11.60
CA SER A 34 -6.34 -4.15 -12.88
C SER A 34 -4.85 -4.52 -12.68
N GLY A 35 -4.36 -4.52 -11.44
CA GLY A 35 -2.98 -4.87 -11.09
C GLY A 35 -1.97 -3.75 -11.34
N THR A 36 -2.41 -2.52 -11.55
CA THR A 36 -1.54 -1.34 -11.61
C THR A 36 -1.31 -0.74 -10.22
N ALA A 37 -0.36 0.18 -10.08
CA ALA A 37 -0.10 0.86 -8.80
C ALA A 37 -1.34 1.61 -8.27
N ASP A 38 -2.08 2.24 -9.19
CA ASP A 38 -3.27 3.03 -8.84
C ASP A 38 -4.56 2.20 -8.73
N ASP A 39 -4.55 0.98 -9.28
CA ASP A 39 -5.69 0.06 -9.29
C ASP A 39 -5.17 -1.37 -9.07
N PRO A 40 -4.64 -1.70 -7.87
CA PRO A 40 -4.06 -2.99 -7.57
C PRO A 40 -5.12 -4.10 -7.58
N TYR A 41 -4.73 -5.34 -7.87
CA TYR A 41 -5.61 -6.48 -7.61
C TYR A 41 -5.91 -6.57 -6.12
N LEU A 42 -7.20 -6.67 -5.76
CA LEU A 42 -7.63 -6.73 -4.37
C LEU A 42 -7.63 -8.18 -3.85
N ILE A 43 -6.95 -8.40 -2.75
CA ILE A 43 -6.97 -9.65 -1.99
C ILE A 43 -7.94 -9.45 -0.83
N GLU A 44 -9.18 -9.85 -1.05
CA GLU A 44 -10.30 -9.65 -0.15
C GLU A 44 -10.59 -10.89 0.70
N THR A 45 -10.07 -12.05 0.27
CA THR A 45 -10.29 -13.34 0.92
C THR A 45 -9.01 -14.18 0.97
N ALA A 46 -8.96 -15.14 1.91
CA ALA A 46 -7.88 -16.12 1.95
C ALA A 46 -7.84 -17.01 0.69
N ALA A 47 -8.97 -17.22 0.03
CA ALA A 47 -9.04 -17.92 -1.25
C ALA A 47 -8.41 -17.12 -2.40
N ASN A 48 -8.52 -15.77 -2.39
CA ASN A 48 -7.77 -14.91 -3.34
C ASN A 48 -6.26 -14.98 -3.10
N LEU A 49 -5.82 -15.02 -1.83
CA LEU A 49 -4.40 -15.19 -1.51
C LEU A 49 -3.89 -16.59 -1.96
N ALA A 50 -4.71 -17.63 -1.81
CA ALA A 50 -4.39 -18.97 -2.31
C ALA A 50 -4.31 -19.02 -3.84
N TYR A 51 -5.15 -18.25 -4.53
CA TYR A 51 -5.07 -18.10 -5.99
C TYR A 51 -3.78 -17.40 -6.43
N LEU A 52 -3.31 -16.39 -5.68
CA LEU A 52 -1.99 -15.79 -5.92
C LEU A 52 -0.89 -16.86 -5.80
N ALA A 53 -0.94 -17.70 -4.76
CA ALA A 53 0.02 -18.80 -4.60
C ALA A 53 -0.02 -19.78 -5.78
N GLU A 54 -1.21 -20.16 -6.23
CA GLU A 54 -1.40 -21.03 -7.40
C GLU A 54 -0.75 -20.42 -8.65
N LYS A 55 -1.05 -19.15 -8.95
CA LYS A 55 -0.55 -18.49 -10.17
C LYS A 55 0.96 -18.27 -10.14
N VAL A 56 1.53 -17.91 -8.99
CA VAL A 56 2.99 -17.81 -8.87
C VAL A 56 3.66 -19.18 -9.02
N ASN A 57 3.09 -20.22 -8.42
CA ASN A 57 3.65 -21.56 -8.48
C ASN A 57 3.55 -22.21 -9.87
N GLU A 58 2.56 -21.82 -10.68
CA GLU A 58 2.44 -22.19 -12.10
C GLU A 58 3.40 -21.41 -13.01
N GLY A 59 4.01 -20.35 -12.54
CA GLY A 59 4.82 -19.45 -13.36
C GLY A 59 3.98 -18.62 -14.34
N TYR A 60 2.81 -18.17 -13.90
CA TYR A 60 1.90 -17.37 -14.73
C TYR A 60 2.57 -16.09 -15.21
N GLN A 61 2.63 -15.87 -16.53
CA GLN A 61 3.30 -14.74 -17.17
C GLN A 61 4.77 -14.54 -16.72
N ALA A 62 5.46 -15.62 -16.35
CA ALA A 62 6.83 -15.52 -15.84
C ALA A 62 7.79 -14.96 -16.90
N GLN A 63 8.67 -14.06 -16.45
CA GLN A 63 9.87 -13.64 -17.18
C GLN A 63 11.08 -14.27 -16.47
N GLY A 64 11.49 -15.44 -16.92
CA GLY A 64 12.49 -16.23 -16.19
C GLY A 64 11.94 -16.75 -14.86
N MET A 65 12.48 -16.28 -13.74
CA MET A 65 12.03 -16.62 -12.39
C MET A 65 10.93 -15.68 -11.86
N GLU A 66 10.72 -14.55 -12.51
CA GLU A 66 9.89 -13.44 -12.03
C GLU A 66 8.44 -13.63 -12.46
N VAL A 67 7.54 -13.76 -11.48
CA VAL A 67 6.11 -13.87 -11.72
C VAL A 67 5.43 -12.61 -11.20
N PHE A 68 4.52 -12.03 -11.99
CA PHE A 68 3.83 -10.77 -11.68
C PHE A 68 4.75 -9.55 -11.59
N HIS A 69 5.86 -9.54 -12.32
CA HIS A 69 6.71 -8.36 -12.41
C HIS A 69 5.88 -7.12 -12.80
N GLY A 70 6.03 -6.02 -12.03
CA GLY A 70 5.28 -4.77 -12.25
C GLY A 70 3.79 -4.82 -11.91
N THR A 71 3.32 -5.89 -11.25
CA THR A 71 1.92 -6.04 -10.85
C THR A 71 1.75 -5.75 -9.36
N TYR A 72 0.67 -5.07 -9.01
CA TYR A 72 0.36 -4.63 -7.66
C TYR A 72 -0.82 -5.39 -7.07
N PHE A 73 -0.69 -5.80 -5.81
CA PHE A 73 -1.70 -6.48 -5.01
C PHE A 73 -1.90 -5.75 -3.69
N LEU A 74 -3.14 -5.58 -3.28
CA LEU A 74 -3.52 -4.92 -2.03
C LEU A 74 -4.36 -5.86 -1.18
N LEU A 75 -3.92 -6.15 0.04
CA LEU A 75 -4.74 -6.82 1.03
C LEU A 75 -5.73 -5.82 1.64
N THR A 76 -7.02 -6.14 1.64
CA THR A 76 -8.08 -5.21 2.07
C THR A 76 -8.81 -5.67 3.33
N GLU A 77 -8.53 -6.89 3.81
CA GLU A 77 -9.18 -7.48 4.98
C GLU A 77 -8.19 -8.33 5.77
N ASP A 78 -8.45 -8.50 7.05
CA ASP A 78 -7.74 -9.48 7.87
C ASP A 78 -8.12 -10.91 7.46
N LEU A 79 -7.13 -11.79 7.30
CA LEU A 79 -7.33 -13.17 6.87
C LEU A 79 -6.97 -14.16 7.97
N ASP A 80 -7.74 -15.22 8.10
CA ASP A 80 -7.42 -16.38 8.94
C ASP A 80 -7.17 -17.61 8.09
N LEU A 81 -5.93 -18.11 8.06
CA LEU A 81 -5.55 -19.34 7.32
C LEU A 81 -5.93 -20.64 8.06
N ASN A 82 -6.64 -20.53 9.20
CA ASN A 82 -7.31 -21.63 9.87
C ASN A 82 -6.42 -22.83 10.22
N ASN A 83 -5.10 -22.63 10.33
CA ASN A 83 -4.11 -23.71 10.49
C ASN A 83 -4.16 -24.81 9.40
N ILE A 84 -4.80 -24.55 8.26
CA ILE A 84 -4.70 -25.42 7.09
C ILE A 84 -3.30 -25.33 6.54
N ASN A 85 -2.71 -26.45 6.09
CA ASN A 85 -1.35 -26.44 5.59
C ASN A 85 -1.24 -25.56 4.34
N TRP A 86 -0.54 -24.44 4.48
CA TRP A 86 -0.37 -23.44 3.44
C TRP A 86 0.67 -23.88 2.42
N THR A 87 0.37 -23.68 1.13
CA THR A 87 1.36 -23.78 0.06
C THR A 87 2.00 -22.42 -0.13
N PRO A 88 3.32 -22.26 0.09
CA PRO A 88 4.01 -21.00 -0.07
C PRO A 88 3.80 -20.35 -1.45
N ILE A 89 3.75 -19.03 -1.49
CA ILE A 89 3.69 -18.25 -2.73
C ILE A 89 5.09 -18.29 -3.39
N GLY A 90 5.21 -19.01 -4.49
CA GLY A 90 6.48 -19.33 -5.14
C GLY A 90 7.00 -20.73 -4.81
N ASN A 91 7.96 -21.22 -5.60
CA ASN A 91 8.55 -22.55 -5.46
C ASN A 91 10.06 -22.49 -5.71
N VAL A 92 10.77 -21.87 -4.78
CA VAL A 92 12.19 -21.53 -4.94
C VAL A 92 13.08 -22.62 -4.35
N ASN A 93 14.12 -22.99 -5.10
CA ASN A 93 15.17 -23.90 -4.67
C ASN A 93 16.52 -23.16 -4.62
N TYR A 94 17.31 -23.47 -3.60
CA TYR A 94 18.69 -23.02 -3.49
C TYR A 94 19.62 -24.20 -3.68
N VAL A 95 20.29 -24.24 -4.83
CA VAL A 95 21.20 -25.32 -5.20
C VAL A 95 22.46 -24.74 -5.83
N ASN A 96 23.65 -25.20 -5.39
CA ASN A 96 24.94 -24.74 -5.90
C ASN A 96 25.11 -23.19 -5.89
N SER A 97 24.71 -22.55 -4.82
CA SER A 97 24.76 -21.07 -4.65
C SER A 97 23.91 -20.29 -5.65
N SER A 98 22.90 -20.91 -6.22
CA SER A 98 21.97 -20.30 -7.18
C SER A 98 20.52 -20.54 -6.76
N LEU A 99 19.68 -19.53 -6.97
CA LEU A 99 18.23 -19.68 -6.88
C LEU A 99 17.66 -20.17 -8.21
N SER A 100 16.63 -21.01 -8.14
CA SER A 100 15.88 -21.51 -9.30
C SER A 100 14.43 -21.74 -8.91
N GLY A 101 13.52 -21.76 -9.89
CA GLY A 101 12.08 -21.87 -9.68
C GLY A 101 11.36 -20.56 -9.93
N TYR A 102 10.19 -20.34 -9.34
CA TYR A 102 9.39 -19.15 -9.53
C TYR A 102 9.31 -18.34 -8.24
N CYS A 103 9.62 -17.05 -8.36
CA CYS A 103 9.51 -16.05 -7.30
C CYS A 103 8.34 -15.11 -7.58
N PHE A 104 7.70 -14.63 -6.54
CA PHE A 104 6.89 -13.43 -6.65
C PHE A 104 7.82 -12.24 -6.97
N ALA A 105 7.42 -11.38 -7.94
CA ALA A 105 8.20 -10.22 -8.36
C ALA A 105 7.35 -8.94 -8.46
N GLY A 106 6.11 -9.00 -8.02
CA GLY A 106 5.20 -7.86 -7.91
C GLY A 106 5.37 -7.08 -6.62
N VAL A 107 4.43 -6.19 -6.36
CA VAL A 107 4.27 -5.46 -5.11
C VAL A 107 3.07 -6.03 -4.35
N PHE A 108 3.28 -6.60 -3.17
CA PHE A 108 2.23 -7.03 -2.26
C PHE A 108 2.17 -6.05 -1.07
N ASP A 109 1.11 -5.27 -1.00
CA ASP A 109 0.86 -4.34 0.09
C ASP A 109 -0.19 -4.91 1.05
N GLY A 110 0.23 -5.23 2.26
CA GLY A 110 -0.66 -5.73 3.31
C GLY A 110 -1.53 -4.66 3.94
N TRP A 111 -1.28 -3.37 3.68
CA TRP A 111 -2.01 -2.22 4.23
C TRP A 111 -2.25 -2.31 5.75
N TYR A 112 -1.28 -2.92 6.48
CA TYR A 112 -1.31 -3.24 7.92
C TYR A 112 -2.38 -4.25 8.34
N HIS A 113 -3.05 -4.91 7.40
CA HIS A 113 -3.88 -6.06 7.70
C HIS A 113 -3.07 -7.25 8.20
N THR A 114 -3.78 -8.14 8.87
CA THR A 114 -3.19 -9.30 9.52
C THR A 114 -3.57 -10.60 8.79
N ILE A 115 -2.56 -11.45 8.55
CA ILE A 115 -2.76 -12.85 8.17
C ILE A 115 -2.49 -13.71 9.41
N SER A 116 -3.49 -14.41 9.91
CA SER A 116 -3.41 -15.21 11.13
C SER A 116 -3.40 -16.71 10.87
N ASN A 117 -2.86 -17.46 11.84
CA ASN A 117 -2.93 -18.92 11.87
C ASN A 117 -2.29 -19.60 10.65
N LEU A 118 -1.20 -18.99 10.11
CA LEU A 118 -0.38 -19.59 9.06
C LEU A 118 0.24 -20.89 9.55
N ARG A 119 -0.03 -22.02 8.88
CA ARG A 119 0.63 -23.29 9.12
C ARG A 119 1.35 -23.76 7.87
N ILE A 120 2.63 -24.03 7.99
CA ILE A 120 3.44 -24.65 6.92
C ILE A 120 4.13 -25.88 7.48
N GLN A 121 3.97 -27.02 6.81
CA GLN A 121 4.73 -28.22 7.04
C GLN A 121 5.24 -28.72 5.71
N THR A 122 6.57 -28.66 5.48
CA THR A 122 7.16 -28.87 4.17
C THR A 122 8.59 -29.39 4.23
N ASN A 123 9.05 -29.97 3.13
CA ASN A 123 10.45 -30.28 2.86
C ASN A 123 11.02 -29.45 1.70
N ALA A 124 10.29 -28.44 1.23
CA ALA A 124 10.77 -27.53 0.19
C ALA A 124 12.07 -26.84 0.63
N SER A 125 12.94 -26.54 -0.33
CA SER A 125 14.25 -25.93 -0.05
C SER A 125 14.14 -24.62 0.73
N LEU A 126 13.25 -23.73 0.29
CA LEU A 126 13.00 -22.45 0.91
C LEU A 126 11.50 -22.29 1.17
N THR A 127 11.13 -21.75 2.32
CA THR A 127 9.72 -21.61 2.73
C THR A 127 9.46 -20.39 3.59
N GLY A 128 8.22 -19.93 3.58
CA GLY A 128 7.62 -18.82 4.30
C GLY A 128 6.18 -18.63 3.80
N LEU A 129 5.51 -17.53 4.17
CA LEU A 129 4.26 -17.19 3.49
C LEU A 129 4.53 -17.08 1.97
N PHE A 130 5.64 -16.44 1.59
CA PHE A 130 6.24 -16.47 0.26
C PHE A 130 7.51 -17.34 0.29
N ALA A 131 7.67 -18.23 -0.71
CA ALA A 131 8.91 -19.00 -0.83
C ALA A 131 10.06 -18.14 -1.35
N GLY A 132 9.77 -17.22 -2.27
CA GLY A 132 10.76 -16.30 -2.83
C GLY A 132 10.18 -14.98 -3.29
N LEU A 133 10.97 -13.94 -3.11
CA LEU A 133 10.72 -12.59 -3.62
C LEU A 133 11.92 -12.17 -4.47
N TYR A 134 11.67 -11.71 -5.68
CA TYR A 134 12.72 -11.26 -6.59
C TYR A 134 12.48 -9.83 -7.06
N GLY A 135 13.49 -8.98 -6.93
CA GLY A 135 13.48 -7.62 -7.46
C GLY A 135 14.28 -7.52 -8.74
N THR A 136 13.84 -6.69 -9.66
CA THR A 136 14.58 -6.42 -10.90
C THR A 136 15.71 -5.43 -10.65
N GLN A 137 16.91 -5.74 -11.15
CA GLN A 137 17.98 -4.77 -11.20
C GLN A 137 17.73 -3.82 -12.39
N GLY A 138 17.35 -2.59 -12.12
CA GLY A 138 17.17 -1.54 -13.14
C GLY A 138 17.68 -0.19 -12.66
N PRO A 139 18.01 0.73 -13.56
CA PRO A 139 18.37 2.08 -13.16
C PRO A 139 17.14 2.79 -12.53
N PRO A 140 17.35 3.61 -11.50
CA PRO A 140 16.25 4.41 -10.92
C PRO A 140 15.62 5.36 -11.97
N PRO A 141 14.31 5.63 -11.87
CA PRO A 141 13.39 5.25 -10.79
C PRO A 141 12.65 3.94 -11.10
N SER A 142 13.11 2.83 -10.57
CA SER A 142 12.38 1.59 -10.70
C SER A 142 11.50 1.36 -9.47
N ASP A 143 10.28 1.86 -9.46
CA ASP A 143 9.21 1.46 -8.52
C ASP A 143 8.76 0.00 -8.76
N LEU A 144 9.46 -0.71 -9.65
CA LEU A 144 9.10 -2.04 -10.16
C LEU A 144 9.88 -3.17 -9.49
N THR A 145 10.61 -2.92 -8.39
CA THR A 145 11.26 -3.98 -7.62
C THR A 145 10.22 -4.83 -6.89
N GLY A 146 10.45 -6.15 -6.80
CA GLY A 146 9.61 -7.05 -6.00
C GLY A 146 9.52 -6.57 -4.54
N GLN A 147 8.32 -6.34 -4.02
CA GLN A 147 8.11 -5.81 -2.67
C GLN A 147 7.03 -6.56 -1.92
N ILE A 148 7.28 -6.78 -0.62
CA ILE A 148 6.25 -7.15 0.36
C ILE A 148 6.31 -6.12 1.47
N ARG A 149 5.19 -5.45 1.75
CA ARG A 149 5.19 -4.36 2.71
C ARG A 149 3.91 -4.28 3.54
N HIS A 150 4.00 -3.61 4.69
CA HIS A 150 2.89 -3.31 5.60
C HIS A 150 2.06 -4.55 5.98
N LEU A 151 2.71 -5.67 6.30
CA LEU A 151 2.06 -6.96 6.54
C LEU A 151 2.37 -7.52 7.92
N SER A 152 1.32 -7.92 8.65
CA SER A 152 1.43 -8.68 9.89
C SER A 152 1.06 -10.14 9.67
N VAL A 153 1.95 -11.08 10.06
CA VAL A 153 1.62 -12.51 10.16
C VAL A 153 1.67 -12.92 11.63
N VAL A 154 0.53 -13.36 12.18
CA VAL A 154 0.40 -13.69 13.61
C VAL A 154 -0.02 -15.15 13.83
N ASN A 155 0.40 -15.71 14.96
CA ASN A 155 0.15 -17.12 15.31
C ASN A 155 0.66 -18.09 14.22
N GLY A 156 1.75 -17.75 13.54
CA GLY A 156 2.34 -18.61 12.52
C GLY A 156 2.99 -19.85 13.13
N ASN A 157 2.94 -20.96 12.41
CA ASN A 157 3.62 -22.21 12.76
C ASN A 157 4.26 -22.83 11.52
N ILE A 158 5.56 -22.65 11.38
CA ILE A 158 6.34 -23.16 10.26
C ILE A 158 7.24 -24.29 10.72
N THR A 159 7.10 -25.46 10.10
CA THR A 159 7.97 -26.62 10.28
C THR A 159 8.55 -27.03 8.93
N SER A 160 9.87 -27.03 8.81
CA SER A 160 10.57 -27.34 7.57
C SER A 160 11.74 -28.30 7.78
N SER A 161 12.02 -29.12 6.78
CA SER A 161 13.26 -29.88 6.66
C SER A 161 14.15 -29.42 5.49
N GLY A 162 13.81 -28.26 4.89
CA GLY A 162 14.56 -27.68 3.77
C GLY A 162 15.83 -26.94 4.18
N PHE A 163 16.33 -26.11 3.27
CA PHE A 163 17.52 -25.28 3.46
C PHE A 163 17.20 -24.03 4.30
N GLY A 164 16.04 -23.39 4.10
CA GLY A 164 15.69 -22.15 4.79
C GLY A 164 14.21 -21.98 5.09
N ALA A 165 13.90 -21.41 6.26
CA ALA A 165 12.55 -21.04 6.69
C ALA A 165 12.50 -19.60 7.23
N GLY A 166 11.66 -18.76 6.62
CA GLY A 166 11.36 -17.41 7.07
C GLY A 166 9.88 -17.24 7.40
N GLY A 167 9.56 -16.35 8.33
CA GLY A 167 8.15 -16.10 8.70
C GLY A 167 7.33 -15.51 7.55
N ILE A 168 7.92 -14.56 6.85
CA ILE A 168 7.33 -13.87 5.69
C ILE A 168 7.89 -14.46 4.39
N VAL A 169 9.21 -14.51 4.22
CA VAL A 169 9.82 -14.94 2.95
C VAL A 169 10.94 -15.96 3.19
N GLY A 170 10.96 -17.01 2.36
CA GLY A 170 12.05 -17.98 2.33
C GLY A 170 13.36 -17.39 1.80
N ALA A 171 13.34 -16.73 0.66
CA ALA A 171 14.52 -16.02 0.14
C ALA A 171 14.12 -14.73 -0.60
N ILE A 172 14.95 -13.71 -0.47
CA ILE A 172 14.85 -12.48 -1.26
C ILE A 172 16.13 -12.23 -2.05
N ALA A 173 16.01 -11.76 -3.29
CA ALA A 173 17.15 -11.50 -4.15
C ALA A 173 16.86 -10.38 -5.17
N GLY A 174 17.92 -9.90 -5.85
CA GLY A 174 17.82 -8.70 -6.66
C GLY A 174 17.66 -7.46 -5.77
N ASP A 175 17.02 -6.42 -6.28
CA ASP A 175 16.73 -5.22 -5.50
C ASP A 175 15.42 -5.36 -4.66
N ALA A 176 15.04 -6.59 -4.29
CA ALA A 176 13.81 -6.91 -3.56
C ALA A 176 13.78 -6.27 -2.17
N LEU A 177 12.57 -5.88 -1.75
CA LEU A 177 12.34 -5.19 -0.48
C LEU A 177 11.26 -5.87 0.36
N VAL A 178 11.57 -6.15 1.63
CA VAL A 178 10.59 -6.46 2.67
C VAL A 178 10.56 -5.27 3.64
N PHE A 179 9.42 -4.60 3.73
CA PHE A 179 9.29 -3.34 4.45
C PHE A 179 8.10 -3.33 5.41
N GLN A 180 8.33 -2.91 6.65
CA GLN A 180 7.30 -2.82 7.69
C GLN A 180 6.45 -4.10 7.81
N CYS A 181 7.12 -5.25 7.77
CA CYS A 181 6.50 -6.54 7.99
C CYS A 181 6.85 -7.08 9.36
N ASN A 182 5.88 -7.72 9.99
CA ASN A 182 6.14 -8.41 11.25
C ASN A 182 5.63 -9.85 11.23
N TYR A 183 6.32 -10.71 11.95
CA TYR A 183 5.93 -12.10 12.14
C TYR A 183 5.92 -12.45 13.63
N SER A 184 4.82 -13.03 14.08
CA SER A 184 4.74 -13.63 15.41
C SER A 184 4.31 -15.09 15.33
N GLY A 185 5.08 -15.96 15.99
CA GLY A 185 4.79 -17.40 15.96
C GLY A 185 6.02 -18.26 16.15
N THR A 186 5.96 -19.49 15.64
CA THR A 186 7.05 -20.46 15.75
C THR A 186 7.62 -20.83 14.39
N ILE A 187 8.94 -20.93 14.31
CA ILE A 187 9.67 -21.44 13.14
C ILE A 187 10.60 -22.56 13.59
N ASN A 188 10.35 -23.77 13.11
CA ASN A 188 11.16 -24.93 13.40
C ASN A 188 11.75 -25.49 12.10
N ILE A 189 13.06 -25.44 11.97
CA ILE A 189 13.76 -26.06 10.85
C ILE A 189 14.70 -27.16 11.36
N SER A 190 14.63 -28.32 10.76
CA SER A 190 15.52 -29.44 11.06
C SER A 190 16.01 -30.08 9.79
N ASN A 191 17.30 -29.99 9.54
CA ASN A 191 17.92 -30.50 8.31
C ASN A 191 19.06 -31.47 8.66
N GLY A 192 19.30 -32.39 7.76
CA GLY A 192 20.42 -33.36 7.85
C GLY A 192 21.55 -33.09 6.85
N ASP A 193 21.47 -32.01 6.07
CA ASP A 193 22.45 -31.64 5.05
C ASP A 193 23.55 -30.72 5.60
N THR A 194 24.21 -29.99 4.72
CA THR A 194 25.37 -29.17 5.07
C THR A 194 25.02 -27.91 5.87
N PHE A 195 23.85 -27.31 5.63
CA PHE A 195 23.44 -26.08 6.32
C PHE A 195 21.90 -25.96 6.35
N CYS A 196 21.38 -25.37 7.43
CA CYS A 196 20.01 -24.84 7.49
C CYS A 196 19.96 -23.46 8.13
N GLY A 197 19.09 -22.59 7.59
CA GLY A 197 18.91 -21.21 8.08
C GLY A 197 17.48 -20.87 8.44
N ALA A 198 17.25 -20.23 9.57
CA ALA A 198 15.94 -19.72 9.95
C ALA A 198 16.00 -18.23 10.24
N GLY A 199 15.05 -17.46 9.72
CA GLY A 199 14.87 -16.04 10.02
C GLY A 199 13.45 -15.74 10.46
N GLY A 200 13.28 -14.87 11.44
CA GLY A 200 11.94 -14.48 11.90
C GLY A 200 11.10 -13.86 10.80
N VAL A 201 11.73 -13.11 9.90
CA VAL A 201 11.11 -12.47 8.74
C VAL A 201 11.57 -13.14 7.45
N VAL A 202 12.87 -13.20 7.20
CA VAL A 202 13.45 -13.72 5.95
C VAL A 202 14.49 -14.80 6.26
N ALA A 203 14.41 -15.97 5.60
CA ALA A 203 15.43 -16.99 5.85
C ALA A 203 16.77 -16.64 5.18
N ALA A 204 16.75 -16.13 3.94
CA ALA A 204 17.97 -15.78 3.22
C ALA A 204 17.80 -14.49 2.39
N THR A 205 18.83 -13.63 2.41
CA THR A 205 18.91 -12.41 1.58
C THR A 205 20.10 -12.49 0.64
N ALA A 206 19.98 -11.96 -0.57
CA ALA A 206 21.05 -11.89 -1.56
C ALA A 206 20.89 -10.71 -2.55
N GLN A 207 21.93 -10.37 -3.28
CA GLN A 207 21.90 -9.52 -4.48
C GLN A 207 21.21 -8.15 -4.24
N ASN A 208 21.80 -7.33 -3.36
CA ASN A 208 21.33 -5.96 -3.01
C ASN A 208 19.94 -5.88 -2.34
N SER A 209 19.35 -7.00 -1.95
CA SER A 209 18.03 -7.01 -1.32
C SER A 209 18.01 -6.33 0.05
N SER A 210 16.84 -5.86 0.46
CA SER A 210 16.69 -5.08 1.69
C SER A 210 15.57 -5.60 2.58
N VAL A 211 15.81 -5.62 3.89
CA VAL A 211 14.81 -5.85 4.94
C VAL A 211 14.79 -4.63 5.85
N LYS A 212 13.68 -3.87 5.83
CA LYS A 212 13.60 -2.60 6.52
C LYS A 212 12.41 -2.53 7.45
N GLN A 213 12.62 -2.00 8.67
CA GLN A 213 11.56 -1.75 9.64
C GLN A 213 10.68 -3.00 9.88
N CYS A 214 11.30 -4.16 10.02
CA CYS A 214 10.63 -5.43 10.25
C CYS A 214 10.85 -5.93 11.68
N SER A 215 9.91 -6.71 12.20
CA SER A 215 10.04 -7.24 13.56
C SER A 215 9.66 -8.72 13.67
N PHE A 216 10.21 -9.34 14.69
CA PHE A 216 9.92 -10.71 15.06
C PHE A 216 9.58 -10.84 16.55
N THR A 217 8.51 -11.58 16.81
CA THR A 217 8.10 -11.98 18.16
C THR A 217 7.71 -13.45 18.15
N GLY A 218 8.30 -14.26 19.01
CA GLY A 218 7.97 -15.70 19.06
C GLY A 218 9.18 -16.57 19.31
N SER A 219 9.29 -17.70 18.62
CA SER A 219 10.44 -18.60 18.80
C SER A 219 10.94 -19.19 17.50
N ILE A 220 12.25 -19.23 17.35
CA ILE A 220 12.96 -19.92 16.26
C ILE A 220 13.79 -21.05 16.85
N SER A 221 13.70 -22.23 16.22
CA SER A 221 14.58 -23.37 16.45
C SER A 221 15.15 -23.87 15.13
N ALA A 222 16.44 -23.65 14.91
CA ALA A 222 17.17 -24.20 13.78
C ALA A 222 18.08 -25.34 14.25
N SER A 223 17.92 -26.52 13.69
CA SER A 223 18.73 -27.70 14.07
C SER A 223 19.32 -28.41 12.85
N ASN A 224 20.56 -28.90 13.00
CA ASN A 224 21.21 -29.69 11.96
C ASN A 224 21.80 -30.95 12.58
N SER A 225 21.40 -32.10 12.06
CA SER A 225 21.81 -33.41 12.57
C SER A 225 23.01 -33.98 11.83
N SER A 226 23.51 -33.34 10.78
CA SER A 226 24.70 -33.78 10.02
C SER A 226 25.99 -33.60 10.84
N PHE A 227 26.91 -34.54 10.69
CA PHE A 227 28.26 -34.46 11.29
C PHE A 227 29.13 -33.34 10.68
N THR A 228 28.76 -32.80 9.53
CA THR A 228 29.45 -31.69 8.86
C THR A 228 28.57 -30.45 8.69
N GLY A 229 27.37 -30.52 9.19
CA GLY A 229 26.37 -29.50 8.98
C GLY A 229 26.41 -28.37 10.02
N ALA A 230 25.89 -27.24 9.63
CA ALA A 230 25.71 -26.06 10.48
C ALA A 230 24.25 -25.61 10.54
N ALA A 231 23.83 -25.04 11.66
CA ALA A 231 22.53 -24.40 11.83
C ALA A 231 22.71 -22.90 12.14
N GLY A 232 22.02 -22.06 11.39
CA GLY A 232 22.00 -20.60 11.60
C GLY A 232 20.59 -20.09 11.89
N ALA A 233 20.42 -19.30 12.93
CA ALA A 233 19.14 -18.67 13.27
C ALA A 233 19.32 -17.18 13.54
N GLY A 234 18.49 -16.35 12.91
CA GLY A 234 18.44 -14.90 13.14
C GLY A 234 17.04 -14.42 13.47
N GLY A 235 16.90 -13.49 14.38
CA GLY A 235 15.59 -12.95 14.75
C GLY A 235 14.88 -12.28 13.59
N ILE A 236 15.62 -11.69 12.65
CA ILE A 236 15.10 -11.07 11.44
C ILE A 236 15.53 -11.86 10.21
N VAL A 237 16.82 -12.03 10.00
CA VAL A 237 17.37 -12.71 8.81
C VAL A 237 18.20 -13.90 9.27
N GLY A 238 17.93 -15.08 8.73
CA GLY A 238 18.71 -16.29 9.00
C GLY A 238 20.12 -16.21 8.41
N ILE A 239 20.21 -15.91 7.13
CA ILE A 239 21.44 -15.81 6.34
C ILE A 239 21.41 -14.54 5.50
N ALA A 240 22.41 -13.68 5.66
CA ALA A 240 22.57 -12.48 4.83
C ALA A 240 23.75 -12.65 3.86
N MET A 241 23.57 -12.29 2.60
CA MET A 241 24.56 -12.43 1.54
C MET A 241 24.52 -11.24 0.59
N ASP A 242 25.60 -11.06 -0.21
CA ASP A 242 25.64 -10.27 -1.45
C ASP A 242 25.03 -8.86 -1.39
N ASN A 243 25.69 -7.96 -0.66
CA ASN A 243 25.29 -6.55 -0.51
C ASN A 243 23.90 -6.33 0.08
N SER A 244 23.43 -7.26 0.92
CA SER A 244 22.13 -7.12 1.59
C SER A 244 22.14 -6.03 2.66
N SER A 245 21.00 -5.37 2.84
CA SER A 245 20.80 -4.32 3.84
C SER A 245 19.66 -4.67 4.81
N ILE A 246 19.97 -4.65 6.11
CA ILE A 246 18.99 -4.86 7.19
C ILE A 246 18.95 -3.60 8.05
N ASN A 247 17.84 -2.88 8.04
CA ASN A 247 17.72 -1.56 8.65
C ASN A 247 16.46 -1.39 9.49
N GLY A 248 16.59 -0.75 10.66
CA GLY A 248 15.46 -0.37 11.50
C GLY A 248 14.66 -1.56 12.03
N CYS A 249 15.27 -2.74 12.13
CA CYS A 249 14.57 -3.96 12.53
C CYS A 249 14.75 -4.27 14.01
N TYR A 250 13.76 -4.98 14.60
CA TYR A 250 13.93 -5.44 15.96
C TYR A 250 13.41 -6.86 16.22
N ASN A 251 14.02 -7.51 17.22
CA ASN A 251 13.63 -8.82 17.70
C ASN A 251 13.30 -8.81 19.18
N THR A 252 12.16 -9.42 19.55
CA THR A 252 11.78 -9.70 20.92
C THR A 252 11.60 -11.19 21.19
N GLY A 253 11.74 -12.01 20.16
CA GLY A 253 11.55 -13.46 20.23
C GLY A 253 12.78 -14.22 20.71
N ASN A 254 12.60 -15.52 20.94
CA ASN A 254 13.64 -16.44 21.41
C ASN A 254 14.27 -17.20 20.25
N ILE A 255 15.57 -17.11 20.10
CA ILE A 255 16.32 -17.67 18.98
C ILE A 255 17.23 -18.81 19.44
N THR A 256 17.05 -19.99 18.88
CA THR A 256 17.87 -21.16 19.23
C THR A 256 18.48 -21.79 17.97
N GLY A 257 19.80 -21.97 18.00
CA GLY A 257 20.54 -22.78 17.03
C GLY A 257 21.10 -24.04 17.70
N SER A 258 21.00 -25.19 17.05
CA SER A 258 21.53 -26.47 17.51
C SER A 258 22.14 -27.27 16.37
N ALA A 259 23.41 -27.61 16.48
CA ALA A 259 24.08 -28.51 15.51
C ALA A 259 25.24 -29.24 16.22
N MET A 260 25.69 -30.35 15.63
CA MET A 260 26.76 -31.13 16.23
C MET A 260 28.11 -30.42 16.25
N ILE A 261 28.38 -29.57 15.24
CA ILE A 261 29.68 -28.89 15.11
C ILE A 261 29.48 -27.36 15.25
N ILE A 262 28.69 -26.74 14.37
CA ILE A 262 28.54 -25.30 14.33
C ILE A 262 27.05 -24.92 14.46
N SER A 263 26.66 -24.39 15.59
CA SER A 263 25.36 -23.75 15.76
C SER A 263 25.55 -22.26 16.03
N VAL A 264 24.81 -21.47 15.29
CA VAL A 264 24.83 -20.00 15.35
C VAL A 264 23.42 -19.49 15.60
N ALA A 265 23.30 -18.55 16.53
CA ALA A 265 22.06 -17.81 16.72
C ALA A 265 22.36 -16.32 16.98
N ALA A 266 21.51 -15.45 16.48
CA ALA A 266 21.64 -14.02 16.73
C ALA A 266 20.28 -13.29 16.80
N GLY A 267 20.27 -12.15 17.46
CA GLY A 267 19.06 -11.36 17.63
C GLY A 267 18.53 -10.79 16.31
N ILE A 268 19.38 -10.43 15.37
CA ILE A 268 19.01 -9.84 14.08
C ILE A 268 19.43 -10.72 12.91
N VAL A 269 20.71 -10.95 12.68
CA VAL A 269 21.21 -11.73 11.55
C VAL A 269 22.01 -12.93 12.07
N GLY A 270 21.58 -14.15 11.72
CA GLY A 270 22.21 -15.40 12.16
C GLY A 270 23.62 -15.54 11.63
N ALA A 271 23.78 -15.55 10.32
CA ALA A 271 25.07 -15.76 9.68
C ALA A 271 25.16 -15.09 8.31
N THR A 272 26.38 -15.03 7.75
CA THR A 272 26.63 -14.81 6.32
C THR A 272 27.43 -16.00 5.74
N LEU A 273 27.16 -16.37 4.50
CA LEU A 273 27.86 -17.47 3.83
C LEU A 273 28.95 -17.02 2.86
N GLN A 274 28.97 -15.76 2.45
CA GLN A 274 29.86 -15.21 1.44
C GLN A 274 30.52 -13.89 1.90
N GLU A 275 31.55 -13.45 1.18
CA GLU A 275 32.42 -12.32 1.56
C GLU A 275 31.88 -10.94 1.18
N ASN A 276 30.62 -10.81 0.75
CA ASN A 276 30.10 -9.58 0.19
C ASN A 276 29.47 -8.68 1.27
N ASN A 277 29.52 -7.39 1.05
CA ASN A 277 29.10 -6.37 2.02
C ASN A 277 27.66 -6.59 2.51
N VAL A 278 27.51 -6.93 3.78
CA VAL A 278 26.23 -6.96 4.48
C VAL A 278 26.18 -5.77 5.44
N MET A 279 25.14 -4.98 5.32
CA MET A 279 24.93 -3.79 6.15
C MET A 279 23.80 -4.04 7.14
N VAL A 280 24.07 -3.85 8.46
CA VAL A 280 23.07 -3.93 9.52
C VAL A 280 23.12 -2.66 10.34
N TYR A 281 22.07 -1.88 10.35
CA TYR A 281 22.05 -0.62 11.04
C TYR A 281 20.70 -0.26 11.65
N SER A 282 20.74 0.54 12.74
CA SER A 282 19.55 0.98 13.47
C SER A 282 18.65 -0.17 13.92
N CYS A 283 19.25 -1.30 14.31
CA CYS A 283 18.53 -2.49 14.75
C CYS A 283 18.70 -2.75 16.24
N TYR A 284 17.70 -3.37 16.88
CA TYR A 284 17.86 -3.80 18.25
C TYR A 284 17.30 -5.18 18.55
N ASN A 285 17.86 -5.82 19.59
CA ASN A 285 17.41 -7.12 20.08
C ASN A 285 17.22 -7.11 21.59
N VAL A 286 16.04 -7.51 22.04
CA VAL A 286 15.73 -7.78 23.45
C VAL A 286 15.33 -9.23 23.72
N GLY A 287 15.19 -10.02 22.65
CA GLY A 287 14.93 -11.47 22.73
C GLY A 287 16.14 -12.27 23.17
N THR A 288 15.91 -13.50 23.62
CA THR A 288 16.98 -14.40 24.06
C THR A 288 17.65 -15.13 22.90
N VAL A 289 18.94 -15.38 23.01
CA VAL A 289 19.75 -16.07 22.01
C VAL A 289 20.48 -17.25 22.63
N ASN A 290 20.33 -18.45 22.03
CA ASN A 290 20.95 -19.66 22.51
C ASN A 290 21.55 -20.51 21.38
N ALA A 291 22.88 -20.68 21.38
CA ALA A 291 23.64 -21.53 20.44
C ALA A 291 25.08 -21.68 20.96
N ASN A 292 25.95 -22.37 20.23
CA ASN A 292 27.38 -22.38 20.54
C ASN A 292 28.01 -21.01 20.28
N THR A 293 27.69 -20.40 19.13
CA THR A 293 28.02 -19.00 18.82
C THR A 293 26.76 -18.15 18.90
N LYS A 294 26.78 -17.10 19.72
CA LYS A 294 25.61 -16.28 20.02
C LYS A 294 25.91 -14.81 19.79
N GLY A 295 25.13 -14.16 18.93
CA GLY A 295 25.23 -12.73 18.69
C GLY A 295 24.07 -11.95 19.27
N GLY A 296 24.32 -10.84 19.98
CA GLY A 296 23.26 -9.92 20.34
C GLY A 296 22.56 -9.35 19.10
N ILE A 297 23.33 -9.04 18.07
CA ILE A 297 22.90 -8.51 16.77
C ILE A 297 23.26 -9.50 15.66
N PHE A 298 24.51 -9.88 15.53
CA PHE A 298 25.05 -10.70 14.46
C PHE A 298 25.80 -11.90 15.03
N GLY A 299 25.59 -13.06 14.44
CA GLY A 299 26.14 -14.32 14.93
C GLY A 299 27.55 -14.61 14.42
N MET A 300 27.70 -14.96 13.15
CA MET A 300 28.98 -15.44 12.61
C MET A 300 29.12 -15.20 11.11
N VAL A 301 30.33 -14.85 10.68
CA VAL A 301 30.74 -14.90 9.27
C VAL A 301 31.01 -16.35 8.87
N SER A 302 30.37 -16.81 7.80
CA SER A 302 30.59 -18.11 7.18
C SER A 302 30.73 -19.29 8.15
N PRO A 303 29.64 -19.83 8.68
CA PRO A 303 29.69 -21.02 9.53
C PRO A 303 30.26 -22.26 8.81
N ILE A 304 30.28 -22.27 7.47
CA ILE A 304 30.87 -23.34 6.65
C ILE A 304 32.39 -23.14 6.45
N ASN A 305 32.86 -21.87 6.52
CA ASN A 305 34.27 -21.53 6.43
C ASN A 305 34.66 -20.45 7.47
N PRO A 306 34.90 -20.83 8.73
CA PRO A 306 35.09 -19.91 9.84
C PRO A 306 36.43 -19.14 9.80
N THR A 307 37.30 -19.39 8.81
CA THR A 307 38.58 -18.66 8.64
C THR A 307 38.49 -17.43 7.74
N LYS A 308 37.28 -17.11 7.26
CA LYS A 308 37.05 -15.95 6.37
C LYS A 308 37.09 -14.61 7.12
N ASP A 309 37.47 -13.56 6.39
CA ASP A 309 37.71 -12.22 6.92
C ASP A 309 36.38 -11.52 7.29
N GLU A 310 36.29 -10.91 8.49
CA GLU A 310 35.14 -10.20 9.01
C GLU A 310 34.89 -8.82 8.33
N LYS A 311 35.75 -8.42 7.40
CA LYS A 311 35.70 -7.09 6.76
C LYS A 311 34.50 -6.86 5.83
N SER A 312 33.69 -7.88 5.58
CA SER A 312 32.53 -7.83 4.68
C SER A 312 31.21 -7.47 5.38
N ILE A 313 31.24 -7.09 6.65
CA ILE A 313 30.05 -6.76 7.42
C ILE A 313 30.22 -5.39 8.07
N GLU A 314 29.27 -4.52 7.78
CA GLU A 314 29.14 -3.22 8.43
C GLU A 314 27.97 -3.23 9.41
N ILE A 315 28.26 -3.05 10.70
CA ILE A 315 27.25 -2.97 11.75
C ILE A 315 27.39 -1.64 12.47
N SER A 316 26.35 -0.81 12.37
CA SER A 316 26.34 0.51 13.00
C SER A 316 25.00 0.80 13.67
N ASN A 317 25.02 1.57 14.73
CA ASN A 317 23.84 1.98 15.50
C ASN A 317 22.92 0.80 15.90
N CYS A 318 23.52 -0.34 16.28
CA CYS A 318 22.79 -1.55 16.66
C CYS A 318 22.98 -1.86 18.13
N PHE A 319 21.90 -2.29 18.81
CA PHE A 319 21.87 -2.45 20.26
C PHE A 319 21.22 -3.78 20.67
N TYR A 320 21.67 -4.32 21.79
CA TYR A 320 21.05 -5.52 22.33
C TYR A 320 21.00 -5.50 23.85
N LEU A 321 19.97 -6.15 24.38
CA LEU A 321 19.79 -6.30 25.82
C LEU A 321 20.94 -7.13 26.41
N ASN A 322 21.60 -6.64 27.44
CA ASN A 322 22.77 -7.28 28.07
C ASN A 322 22.47 -8.68 28.64
N THR A 323 21.19 -9.03 28.84
CA THR A 323 20.75 -10.34 29.30
C THR A 323 20.30 -11.27 28.15
N CYS A 324 20.41 -10.86 26.87
CA CYS A 324 19.96 -11.66 25.73
C CYS A 324 20.76 -12.97 25.53
N GLY A 325 21.94 -13.07 26.12
CA GLY A 325 22.81 -14.24 26.00
C GLY A 325 23.90 -14.13 24.92
N GLY A 326 23.92 -13.03 24.13
CA GLY A 326 24.94 -12.79 23.09
C GLY A 326 26.38 -12.70 23.67
N ASN A 327 27.35 -13.24 22.93
CA ASN A 327 28.76 -13.25 23.28
C ASN A 327 29.70 -12.81 22.14
N THR A 328 29.15 -12.32 21.01
CA THR A 328 29.91 -11.68 19.92
C THR A 328 30.04 -10.18 20.15
N ASN A 329 31.07 -9.57 19.54
CA ASN A 329 31.38 -8.16 19.71
C ASN A 329 30.62 -7.23 18.74
N TYR A 330 29.53 -7.69 18.16
CA TYR A 330 28.74 -6.94 17.17
C TYR A 330 27.57 -6.22 17.85
N GLY A 331 27.56 -4.88 17.78
CA GLY A 331 26.56 -4.01 18.40
C GLY A 331 26.92 -3.61 19.85
N THR A 332 26.09 -2.77 20.43
CA THR A 332 26.26 -2.20 21.77
C THR A 332 25.33 -2.86 22.79
N SER A 333 25.88 -3.37 23.87
CA SER A 333 25.11 -3.96 24.97
C SER A 333 24.52 -2.87 25.87
N MET A 334 23.22 -2.94 26.16
CA MET A 334 22.51 -2.00 27.03
C MET A 334 21.64 -2.72 28.05
N THR A 335 21.27 -2.03 29.10
CA THR A 335 20.31 -2.50 30.11
C THR A 335 18.87 -2.26 29.63
N SER A 336 17.90 -2.97 30.21
CA SER A 336 16.48 -2.75 29.93
C SER A 336 16.05 -1.30 30.19
N SER A 337 16.49 -0.72 31.30
CA SER A 337 16.14 0.66 31.67
C SER A 337 16.72 1.72 30.73
N GLU A 338 17.82 1.46 30.05
CA GLU A 338 18.38 2.34 29.02
C GLU A 338 17.61 2.22 27.73
N MET A 339 17.21 1.00 27.32
CA MET A 339 16.50 0.74 26.07
C MET A 339 15.00 1.10 26.12
N GLN A 340 14.43 1.39 27.28
CA GLN A 340 13.03 1.80 27.48
C GLN A 340 12.90 3.32 27.64
N THR A 341 13.67 4.11 26.90
CA THR A 341 13.72 5.58 27.00
C THR A 341 13.52 6.24 25.65
N GLU A 342 12.95 7.46 25.66
CA GLU A 342 12.87 8.32 24.47
C GLU A 342 14.28 8.55 23.86
N GLN A 343 15.29 8.75 24.69
CA GLN A 343 16.65 8.92 24.22
C GLN A 343 17.14 7.72 23.38
N PHE A 344 16.82 6.50 23.80
CA PHE A 344 17.15 5.30 23.04
C PHE A 344 16.35 5.23 21.73
N LYS A 345 15.04 5.52 21.79
CA LYS A 345 14.18 5.59 20.58
C LYS A 345 14.78 6.59 19.57
N ASP A 346 15.12 7.81 20.00
CA ASP A 346 15.72 8.83 19.13
C ASP A 346 17.06 8.38 18.55
N GLN A 347 17.86 7.66 19.34
CA GLN A 347 19.15 7.13 18.90
C GLN A 347 19.02 6.10 17.78
N ILE A 348 18.07 5.15 17.89
CA ILE A 348 17.88 4.13 16.85
C ILE A 348 17.12 4.68 15.65
N ASP A 349 16.24 5.67 15.84
CA ASP A 349 15.38 6.24 14.81
C ASP A 349 16.16 7.12 13.81
N MET A 350 17.22 7.80 14.26
CA MET A 350 18.04 8.68 13.42
C MET A 350 17.22 9.68 12.61
N SER A 351 16.12 10.19 13.17
CA SER A 351 15.15 11.10 12.52
C SER A 351 14.46 10.52 11.27
N SER A 352 14.29 9.20 11.21
CA SER A 352 13.61 8.51 10.12
C SER A 352 12.11 8.28 10.37
N HIS A 353 11.59 8.64 11.55
CA HIS A 353 10.24 8.32 12.04
C HIS A 353 9.89 6.83 11.94
N ALA A 354 10.91 5.97 12.01
CA ALA A 354 10.73 4.52 11.97
C ALA A 354 10.23 3.95 13.30
N PHE A 355 10.47 4.67 14.41
CA PHE A 355 10.16 4.19 15.75
C PHE A 355 9.34 5.19 16.58
N VAL A 356 8.44 4.64 17.39
CA VAL A 356 7.73 5.33 18.47
C VAL A 356 7.92 4.58 19.78
N MET A 357 7.72 5.23 20.93
CA MET A 357 7.72 4.52 22.19
C MET A 357 6.51 3.60 22.31
N ASP A 358 6.74 2.42 22.84
CA ASP A 358 5.68 1.44 23.10
C ASP A 358 4.67 1.97 24.13
N ASN A 359 3.40 1.75 23.87
CA ASN A 359 2.28 2.07 24.74
C ASN A 359 1.77 0.86 25.56
N GLY A 360 2.57 -0.21 25.67
CA GLY A 360 2.29 -1.39 26.49
C GLY A 360 2.24 -2.73 25.76
N THR A 361 2.57 -2.78 24.48
CA THR A 361 2.58 -4.02 23.67
C THR A 361 3.94 -4.69 23.61
N ASN A 362 5.03 -3.95 23.81
CA ASN A 362 6.42 -4.39 23.69
C ASN A 362 7.23 -4.15 24.99
N ASN A 363 6.59 -4.25 26.13
CA ASN A 363 7.23 -4.07 27.44
C ASN A 363 8.00 -2.75 27.60
N GLY A 364 7.56 -1.68 26.94
CA GLY A 364 8.17 -0.36 27.00
C GLY A 364 9.38 -0.14 26.07
N TYR A 365 9.78 -1.11 25.26
CA TYR A 365 10.79 -0.93 24.23
C TYR A 365 10.18 -0.27 22.98
N PRO A 366 10.92 0.56 22.23
CA PRO A 366 10.41 1.19 21.01
C PRO A 366 9.79 0.18 20.03
N ILE A 367 8.73 0.59 19.35
CA ILE A 367 8.06 -0.18 18.29
C ILE A 367 8.07 0.61 17.00
N HIS A 368 7.77 -0.04 15.89
CA HIS A 368 7.68 0.67 14.61
C HIS A 368 6.52 1.68 14.60
N ALA A 369 6.77 2.82 13.99
CA ALA A 369 5.73 3.75 13.57
C ALA A 369 5.00 3.15 12.36
N LEU A 370 3.71 2.87 12.51
CA LEU A 370 2.88 2.25 11.47
C LEU A 370 2.11 3.35 10.74
N THR A 371 2.77 4.09 9.86
CA THR A 371 2.16 5.16 9.08
C THR A 371 2.39 4.90 7.61
N ALA A 372 1.32 4.92 6.84
CA ALA A 372 1.38 4.85 5.38
C ALA A 372 0.29 5.70 4.74
N TYR A 373 0.44 5.97 3.47
CA TYR A 373 -0.62 6.49 2.63
C TYR A 373 -0.55 5.87 1.24
N ARG A 374 -1.68 5.90 0.56
CA ARG A 374 -1.80 5.55 -0.85
C ARG A 374 -2.45 6.73 -1.57
N LEU A 375 -1.73 7.30 -2.52
CA LEU A 375 -2.24 8.34 -3.39
C LEU A 375 -3.01 7.69 -4.55
N ASN A 376 -4.28 8.07 -4.73
CA ASN A 376 -5.12 7.55 -5.79
C ASN A 376 -4.99 8.41 -7.06
N LYS A 377 -5.46 7.88 -8.20
CA LYS A 377 -5.60 8.68 -9.42
C LYS A 377 -6.59 9.83 -9.20
N ALA A 378 -6.39 10.92 -9.91
CA ALA A 378 -7.40 11.95 -10.02
C ALA A 378 -8.66 11.38 -10.70
N THR A 379 -9.82 11.70 -10.16
CA THR A 379 -11.13 11.28 -10.66
C THR A 379 -12.01 12.50 -10.95
N GLU A 380 -13.16 12.30 -11.59
CA GLU A 380 -14.09 13.37 -11.95
C GLU A 380 -13.38 14.57 -12.62
N VAL A 381 -12.38 14.24 -13.46
CA VAL A 381 -11.62 15.24 -14.19
C VAL A 381 -12.51 15.82 -15.29
N THR A 382 -12.67 17.15 -15.26
CA THR A 382 -13.39 17.94 -16.26
C THR A 382 -12.43 18.95 -16.89
N ASP A 383 -12.97 19.88 -17.65
CA ASP A 383 -12.22 21.03 -18.19
C ASP A 383 -11.74 22.01 -17.11
N HIS A 384 -12.44 22.10 -15.95
CA HIS A 384 -12.15 23.06 -14.89
C HIS A 384 -12.05 22.48 -13.48
N SER A 385 -12.20 21.16 -13.32
CA SER A 385 -12.15 20.54 -12.01
C SER A 385 -11.53 19.13 -12.03
N ALA A 386 -11.09 18.68 -10.86
CA ALA A 386 -10.67 17.31 -10.62
C ALA A 386 -10.83 16.96 -9.13
N VAL A 387 -11.11 15.71 -8.81
CA VAL A 387 -11.07 15.21 -7.43
C VAL A 387 -9.75 14.48 -7.21
N LEU A 388 -8.99 14.93 -6.20
CA LEU A 388 -7.82 14.22 -5.69
C LEU A 388 -8.22 13.45 -4.43
N SER A 389 -7.73 12.23 -4.30
CA SER A 389 -8.00 11.42 -3.10
C SER A 389 -6.79 10.59 -2.66
N ALA A 390 -6.75 10.25 -1.38
CA ALA A 390 -5.76 9.38 -0.79
C ALA A 390 -6.37 8.55 0.35
N ASP A 391 -5.78 7.38 0.61
CA ASP A 391 -6.05 6.60 1.80
C ASP A 391 -4.89 6.79 2.77
N ILE A 392 -5.17 7.08 4.04
CA ILE A 392 -4.18 7.31 5.09
C ILE A 392 -4.36 6.28 6.19
N HIS A 393 -3.28 5.59 6.52
CA HIS A 393 -3.16 4.81 7.75
C HIS A 393 -2.22 5.56 8.70
N LYS A 394 -2.79 6.30 9.66
CA LYS A 394 -2.02 7.06 10.65
C LYS A 394 -1.28 6.15 11.62
N GLY A 395 -1.90 5.02 11.97
CA GLY A 395 -1.35 4.06 12.92
C GLY A 395 -1.08 4.69 14.29
N ASN A 396 0.13 4.49 14.79
CA ASN A 396 0.58 4.98 16.10
C ASN A 396 1.51 6.21 16.01
N SER A 397 1.56 6.90 14.86
CA SER A 397 2.45 8.04 14.66
C SER A 397 1.89 9.35 15.18
N ASP A 398 2.77 10.33 15.35
CA ASP A 398 2.46 11.70 15.76
C ASP A 398 2.18 12.63 14.56
N LEU A 399 1.44 12.13 13.57
CA LEU A 399 1.07 12.85 12.37
C LEU A 399 0.27 14.12 12.73
N ALA A 400 0.79 15.28 12.34
CA ALA A 400 0.23 16.59 12.64
C ALA A 400 -0.61 17.16 11.48
N ARG A 401 -0.25 16.87 10.22
CA ARG A 401 -0.90 17.43 9.04
C ARG A 401 -0.83 16.44 7.88
N ALA A 402 -1.89 16.40 7.06
CA ALA A 402 -1.90 15.72 5.77
C ALA A 402 -2.43 16.68 4.70
N TYR A 403 -1.85 16.68 3.52
CA TYR A 403 -2.23 17.63 2.48
C TYR A 403 -1.85 17.16 1.08
N PHE A 404 -2.64 17.59 0.09
CA PHE A 404 -2.27 17.51 -1.32
C PHE A 404 -1.43 18.74 -1.70
N MET A 405 -0.50 18.53 -2.62
CA MET A 405 0.23 19.58 -3.30
C MET A 405 0.01 19.40 -4.80
N TYR A 406 -0.38 20.44 -5.50
CA TYR A 406 -0.58 20.37 -6.94
C TYR A 406 -0.12 21.64 -7.66
N SER A 407 0.19 21.53 -8.94
CA SER A 407 0.48 22.65 -9.83
C SER A 407 0.24 22.26 -11.29
N VAL A 408 0.22 23.22 -12.17
CA VAL A 408 0.42 22.98 -13.60
C VAL A 408 1.80 22.31 -13.78
N LEU A 409 1.89 21.33 -14.66
CA LEU A 409 3.16 20.66 -14.96
C LEU A 409 4.23 21.68 -15.36
N ASP A 410 5.42 21.54 -14.76
CA ASP A 410 6.55 22.47 -14.93
C ASP A 410 6.36 23.88 -14.31
N ALA A 411 5.29 24.14 -13.56
CA ALA A 411 5.18 25.38 -12.80
C ALA A 411 6.05 25.37 -11.54
N PRO A 412 6.63 26.52 -11.14
CA PRO A 412 7.60 26.55 -10.03
C PRO A 412 6.95 26.51 -8.64
N GLU A 413 5.67 26.75 -8.52
CA GLU A 413 4.97 26.86 -7.23
C GLU A 413 3.88 25.78 -7.11
N LEU A 414 3.90 25.06 -5.97
CA LEU A 414 2.90 24.08 -5.60
C LEU A 414 1.82 24.76 -4.74
N ILE A 415 0.57 24.44 -4.98
CA ILE A 415 -0.57 24.85 -4.15
C ILE A 415 -0.86 23.73 -3.17
N GLU A 416 -0.95 24.05 -1.87
CA GLU A 416 -1.23 23.08 -0.81
C GLU A 416 -2.71 23.12 -0.43
N VAL A 417 -3.30 21.93 -0.23
CA VAL A 417 -4.69 21.77 0.24
C VAL A 417 -4.71 20.76 1.39
N ASP A 418 -5.02 21.25 2.59
CA ASP A 418 -5.11 20.42 3.79
C ASP A 418 -6.32 19.48 3.77
N VAL A 419 -6.12 18.28 4.32
CA VAL A 419 -7.17 17.27 4.52
C VAL A 419 -7.04 16.63 5.90
N ASP A 420 -7.97 15.74 6.25
CA ASP A 420 -7.89 14.95 7.49
C ASP A 420 -6.64 14.07 7.51
N THR A 421 -6.22 13.63 8.70
CA THR A 421 -4.97 12.90 8.91
C THR A 421 -5.16 11.38 9.01
N GLU A 422 -6.34 10.85 8.74
CA GLU A 422 -6.62 9.41 8.81
C GLU A 422 -7.80 9.02 7.91
N GLY A 423 -7.76 7.80 7.37
CA GLY A 423 -8.82 7.21 6.55
C GLY A 423 -8.77 7.67 5.09
N TYR A 424 -9.88 7.51 4.41
CA TYR A 424 -10.05 8.03 3.06
C TYR A 424 -10.26 9.55 3.11
N VAL A 425 -9.46 10.27 2.35
CA VAL A 425 -9.53 11.73 2.25
C VAL A 425 -9.64 12.14 0.79
N GLU A 426 -10.38 13.19 0.52
CA GLU A 426 -10.53 13.75 -0.83
C GLU A 426 -10.61 15.26 -0.82
N THR A 427 -10.29 15.88 -1.93
CA THR A 427 -10.47 17.30 -2.17
C THR A 427 -10.88 17.56 -3.61
N LEU A 428 -11.86 18.45 -3.80
CA LEU A 428 -12.23 18.95 -5.12
C LEU A 428 -11.35 20.15 -5.47
N LEU A 429 -10.64 20.04 -6.58
CA LEU A 429 -9.97 21.16 -7.22
C LEU A 429 -10.92 21.82 -8.20
N GLU A 430 -11.04 23.15 -8.13
CA GLU A 430 -11.87 23.96 -9.01
C GLU A 430 -11.03 25.06 -9.68
N ASN A 431 -11.57 25.65 -10.74
CA ASN A 431 -10.93 26.73 -11.53
C ASN A 431 -9.59 26.28 -12.15
N LEU A 432 -9.50 25.05 -12.57
CA LEU A 432 -8.38 24.55 -13.36
C LEU A 432 -8.46 25.08 -14.79
N GLU A 433 -7.31 25.16 -15.46
CA GLU A 433 -7.26 25.52 -16.88
C GLU A 433 -7.59 24.31 -17.75
N PRO A 434 -8.41 24.43 -18.80
CA PRO A 434 -8.68 23.35 -19.75
C PRO A 434 -7.43 22.87 -20.50
N GLU A 435 -7.45 21.67 -21.05
CA GLU A 435 -6.36 21.07 -21.82
C GLU A 435 -4.96 21.19 -21.17
N THR A 436 -4.95 21.21 -19.84
CA THR A 436 -3.74 21.51 -19.07
C THR A 436 -3.31 20.30 -18.25
N ALA A 437 -2.03 19.94 -18.36
CA ALA A 437 -1.44 18.88 -17.55
C ALA A 437 -1.09 19.39 -16.15
N TYR A 438 -1.58 18.67 -15.15
CA TYR A 438 -1.30 18.92 -13.74
C TYR A 438 -0.47 17.79 -13.15
N VAL A 439 0.42 18.16 -12.23
CA VAL A 439 1.13 17.25 -11.35
C VAL A 439 0.60 17.43 -9.93
N PHE A 440 0.46 16.33 -9.19
CA PHE A 440 0.07 16.39 -7.78
C PHE A 440 0.80 15.33 -6.95
N TYR A 441 0.96 15.66 -5.67
CA TYR A 441 1.61 14.85 -4.64
C TYR A 441 0.72 14.78 -3.42
N PHE A 442 0.97 13.79 -2.58
CA PHE A 442 0.41 13.75 -1.24
C PHE A 442 1.54 13.79 -0.22
N ALA A 443 1.33 14.50 0.87
CA ALA A 443 2.33 14.68 1.92
C ALA A 443 1.73 14.53 3.32
N LEU A 444 2.50 13.87 4.18
CA LEU A 444 2.25 13.74 5.61
C LEU A 444 3.32 14.53 6.37
N GLN A 445 2.91 15.42 7.27
CA GLN A 445 3.82 16.18 8.12
C GLN A 445 3.68 15.74 9.58
N PHE A 446 4.78 15.37 10.20
CA PHE A 446 4.85 14.98 11.60
C PHE A 446 4.98 16.19 12.53
N SER A 447 4.74 15.99 13.84
CA SER A 447 4.72 17.08 14.83
C SER A 447 6.06 17.81 14.98
N ASP A 448 7.16 17.19 14.60
CA ASP A 448 8.50 17.82 14.60
C ASP A 448 8.81 18.60 13.31
N GLY A 449 7.87 18.63 12.35
CA GLY A 449 7.96 19.37 11.09
C GLY A 449 8.56 18.57 9.93
N ILE A 450 8.98 17.33 10.13
CA ILE A 450 9.45 16.46 9.02
C ILE A 450 8.27 16.10 8.12
N VAL A 451 8.52 16.07 6.81
CA VAL A 451 7.52 15.79 5.77
C VAL A 451 7.89 14.51 5.02
N MET A 452 6.95 13.57 4.96
CA MET A 452 6.99 12.40 4.09
C MET A 452 6.14 12.67 2.86
N SER A 453 6.70 12.58 1.67
CA SER A 453 5.97 12.67 0.40
C SER A 453 6.41 11.57 -0.56
N GLY A 454 5.51 11.13 -1.43
CA GLY A 454 5.77 10.07 -2.40
C GLY A 454 6.03 10.59 -3.81
N THR A 455 5.91 9.67 -4.76
CA THR A 455 6.02 9.95 -6.19
C THR A 455 4.83 10.80 -6.68
N PRO A 456 5.04 11.68 -7.67
CA PRO A 456 3.98 12.47 -8.26
C PRO A 456 3.00 11.62 -9.07
N HIS A 457 1.73 12.02 -9.06
CA HIS A 457 0.72 11.60 -10.01
C HIS A 457 0.40 12.73 -10.97
N TYR A 458 -0.25 12.41 -12.09
CA TYR A 458 -0.53 13.36 -13.15
C TYR A 458 -1.97 13.19 -13.64
N PHE A 459 -2.59 14.29 -14.06
CA PHE A 459 -3.83 14.26 -14.82
C PHE A 459 -3.84 15.36 -15.87
N LEU A 460 -4.66 15.20 -16.89
CA LEU A 460 -4.91 16.19 -17.93
C LEU A 460 -6.38 16.59 -17.86
N THR A 461 -6.65 17.89 -17.72
CA THR A 461 -8.02 18.40 -17.81
C THR A 461 -8.58 18.23 -19.22
N GLU A 462 -9.88 18.04 -19.32
CA GLU A 462 -10.56 17.87 -20.60
C GLU A 462 -10.47 19.13 -21.46
N GLU A 463 -10.73 18.96 -22.77
CA GLU A 463 -10.92 20.10 -23.65
C GLU A 463 -12.07 20.96 -23.12
N TYR A 464 -11.94 22.27 -23.24
CA TYR A 464 -13.04 23.19 -22.94
C TYR A 464 -14.21 22.79 -23.86
N ASP A 465 -15.19 22.11 -23.31
CA ASP A 465 -16.49 21.95 -23.96
C ASP A 465 -17.12 23.36 -23.99
N ALA A 466 -16.70 24.14 -24.98
CA ALA A 466 -17.52 25.28 -25.40
C ALA A 466 -18.90 24.68 -25.58
N VAL A 467 -19.82 24.97 -24.68
CA VAL A 467 -21.20 24.48 -24.64
C VAL A 467 -21.60 24.17 -26.06
N ASP A 468 -21.88 22.91 -26.37
CA ASP A 468 -22.26 22.48 -27.70
C ASP A 468 -23.57 23.23 -28.05
N VAL A 469 -23.42 24.40 -28.63
CA VAL A 469 -24.51 25.26 -29.07
C VAL A 469 -25.39 24.49 -30.09
N SER A 470 -24.92 23.33 -30.55
CA SER A 470 -25.63 22.41 -31.44
C SER A 470 -26.70 21.56 -30.76
N LYS A 471 -26.75 21.57 -29.40
CA LYS A 471 -27.80 20.85 -28.63
C LYS A 471 -28.82 21.75 -27.94
N GLU A 472 -28.77 23.08 -28.12
CA GLU A 472 -29.92 23.90 -27.81
C GLU A 472 -31.11 23.43 -28.70
N PRO A 473 -32.28 23.21 -28.12
CA PRO A 473 -33.43 22.87 -28.90
C PRO A 473 -33.57 23.93 -29.99
N GLU A 474 -33.63 23.51 -31.28
CA GLU A 474 -33.79 24.42 -32.40
C GLU A 474 -35.13 25.15 -32.23
N ILE A 475 -35.06 26.35 -31.69
CA ILE A 475 -36.25 27.16 -31.38
C ILE A 475 -36.64 27.87 -32.67
N LEU A 476 -37.79 27.57 -33.14
CA LEU A 476 -38.32 28.14 -34.37
C LEU A 476 -39.59 28.96 -34.10
N ALA A 477 -39.62 30.13 -34.70
CA ALA A 477 -40.85 30.89 -34.83
C ALA A 477 -41.41 30.71 -36.26
N TYR A 478 -42.55 30.03 -36.38
CA TYR A 478 -43.12 29.74 -37.70
C TYR A 478 -44.64 29.95 -37.77
N PRO A 479 -45.22 30.31 -38.93
CA PRO A 479 -44.50 30.72 -40.10
C PRO A 479 -43.74 32.02 -39.94
N ASN A 480 -42.57 32.14 -40.57
CA ASN A 480 -41.82 33.38 -40.63
C ASN A 480 -41.41 33.63 -42.08
N PRO A 481 -41.99 34.59 -42.79
CA PRO A 481 -42.87 35.69 -42.30
C PRO A 481 -44.23 35.22 -41.75
N ALA A 482 -44.63 35.84 -40.63
CA ALA A 482 -45.97 35.64 -40.05
C ALA A 482 -47.00 36.54 -40.69
N MET A 483 -48.25 36.03 -40.84
CA MET A 483 -49.41 36.85 -41.22
C MET A 483 -50.10 37.33 -39.95
N ASP A 484 -50.99 36.51 -39.39
CA ASP A 484 -51.77 36.90 -38.19
C ASP A 484 -51.32 36.19 -36.92
N VAL A 485 -50.75 35.00 -37.09
CA VAL A 485 -50.32 34.15 -35.98
C VAL A 485 -48.97 33.47 -36.34
N PHE A 486 -48.10 33.32 -35.35
CA PHE A 486 -46.96 32.45 -35.41
C PHE A 486 -46.86 31.55 -34.17
N TYR A 487 -46.12 30.49 -34.26
CA TYR A 487 -45.94 29.50 -33.21
C TYR A 487 -44.46 29.42 -32.83
N ILE A 488 -44.17 29.25 -31.52
CA ILE A 488 -42.85 28.90 -31.03
C ILE A 488 -42.76 27.37 -30.87
N GLN A 489 -41.82 26.77 -31.53
CA GLN A 489 -41.54 25.32 -31.46
C GLN A 489 -40.20 25.10 -30.76
N GLY A 490 -40.04 23.96 -30.06
CA GLY A 490 -38.81 23.55 -29.40
C GLY A 490 -38.77 23.81 -27.88
N ILE A 491 -39.61 24.66 -27.32
CA ILE A 491 -39.70 24.97 -25.88
C ILE A 491 -41.13 25.23 -25.43
N ASP A 492 -41.38 25.08 -24.13
CA ASP A 492 -42.59 25.60 -23.45
C ASP A 492 -42.38 27.07 -23.07
N VAL A 493 -43.22 27.91 -23.61
CA VAL A 493 -43.10 29.35 -23.48
C VAL A 493 -43.72 29.87 -22.18
N ALA A 494 -42.93 30.58 -21.35
CA ALA A 494 -43.41 31.37 -20.20
C ALA A 494 -43.86 32.75 -20.65
N GLU A 495 -43.04 33.45 -21.44
CA GLU A 495 -43.30 34.79 -21.93
C GLU A 495 -42.66 35.05 -23.30
N VAL A 496 -43.36 35.73 -24.19
CA VAL A 496 -42.83 36.29 -25.45
C VAL A 496 -43.03 37.81 -25.40
N GLN A 497 -41.96 38.53 -25.59
CA GLN A 497 -41.96 39.99 -25.77
C GLN A 497 -41.58 40.31 -27.22
N VAL A 498 -42.37 41.09 -27.91
CA VAL A 498 -42.16 41.52 -29.31
C VAL A 498 -41.67 42.96 -29.31
N PHE A 499 -40.52 43.21 -29.91
CA PHE A 499 -39.93 44.53 -30.05
C PHE A 499 -39.88 44.94 -31.52
N ASN A 500 -40.20 46.22 -31.82
CA ASN A 500 -39.99 46.76 -33.15
C ASN A 500 -38.50 47.09 -33.43
N THR A 501 -38.19 47.52 -34.66
CA THR A 501 -36.81 47.86 -35.09
C THR A 501 -36.17 49.04 -34.32
N LEU A 502 -36.97 49.79 -33.59
CA LEU A 502 -36.46 50.85 -32.69
C LEU A 502 -36.22 50.36 -31.27
N GLY A 503 -36.36 49.05 -30.99
CA GLY A 503 -36.20 48.47 -29.68
C GLY A 503 -37.35 48.75 -28.70
N GLN A 504 -38.51 49.24 -29.19
CA GLN A 504 -39.70 49.47 -28.36
C GLN A 504 -40.50 48.18 -28.23
N LEU A 505 -40.87 47.85 -26.97
CA LEU A 505 -41.76 46.72 -26.68
C LEU A 505 -43.17 47.03 -27.22
N VAL A 506 -43.67 46.24 -28.17
CA VAL A 506 -44.98 46.46 -28.82
C VAL A 506 -46.01 45.41 -28.41
N LYS A 507 -45.58 44.25 -27.90
CA LYS A 507 -46.50 43.22 -27.45
C LYS A 507 -45.84 42.30 -26.41
N THR A 508 -46.63 41.76 -25.48
CA THR A 508 -46.23 40.71 -24.53
C THR A 508 -47.30 39.65 -24.48
N VAL A 509 -46.93 38.38 -24.62
CA VAL A 509 -47.80 37.20 -24.53
C VAL A 509 -47.24 36.24 -23.53
N ARG A 510 -48.07 35.60 -22.71
CA ARG A 510 -47.62 34.69 -21.64
C ARG A 510 -48.30 33.33 -21.69
N GLY A 511 -47.57 32.26 -21.35
CA GLY A 511 -48.09 30.92 -21.10
C GLY A 511 -48.68 30.25 -22.30
N THR A 512 -48.27 30.63 -23.52
CA THR A 512 -48.71 29.99 -24.78
C THR A 512 -47.62 30.09 -25.81
N ASN A 513 -47.52 29.05 -26.64
CA ASN A 513 -46.65 28.99 -27.81
C ASN A 513 -47.29 29.58 -29.08
N GLU A 514 -48.60 29.94 -29.05
CA GLU A 514 -49.33 30.55 -30.14
C GLU A 514 -49.44 32.06 -29.93
N ILE A 515 -48.86 32.84 -30.83
CA ILE A 515 -48.70 34.28 -30.71
C ILE A 515 -49.46 34.98 -31.83
N ASN A 516 -50.57 35.61 -31.50
CA ASN A 516 -51.33 36.42 -32.48
C ASN A 516 -50.65 37.81 -32.65
N VAL A 517 -50.38 38.18 -33.88
CA VAL A 517 -49.71 39.43 -34.30
C VAL A 517 -50.52 40.20 -35.36
N SER A 518 -51.82 39.88 -35.54
CA SER A 518 -52.70 40.56 -36.50
C SER A 518 -52.81 42.07 -36.28
N ASP A 519 -52.60 42.54 -35.07
CA ASP A 519 -52.59 43.92 -34.64
C ASP A 519 -51.29 44.68 -34.89
N LEU A 520 -50.23 43.97 -35.30
CA LEU A 520 -48.94 44.59 -35.61
C LEU A 520 -48.85 45.03 -37.07
N ALA A 521 -48.14 46.12 -37.34
CA ALA A 521 -47.83 46.59 -38.69
C ALA A 521 -46.90 45.62 -39.44
N ASN A 522 -46.90 45.67 -40.77
CA ASN A 522 -45.90 44.95 -41.54
C ASN A 522 -44.50 45.47 -41.23
N GLY A 523 -43.57 44.57 -41.06
CA GLY A 523 -42.19 44.93 -40.72
C GLY A 523 -41.39 43.84 -40.06
N GLN A 524 -40.17 44.20 -39.65
CA GLN A 524 -39.28 43.30 -38.90
C GLN A 524 -39.43 43.54 -37.38
N TYR A 525 -39.41 42.47 -36.63
CA TYR A 525 -39.53 42.47 -35.18
C TYR A 525 -38.45 41.56 -34.57
N LEU A 526 -38.14 41.80 -33.32
CA LEU A 526 -37.30 40.96 -32.50
C LEU A 526 -38.14 40.31 -31.40
N LEU A 527 -38.09 39.01 -31.29
CA LEU A 527 -38.78 38.26 -30.24
C LEU A 527 -37.80 37.98 -29.11
N ARG A 528 -38.15 38.31 -27.90
CA ARG A 528 -37.49 37.89 -26.66
C ARG A 528 -38.39 36.84 -26.00
N ILE A 529 -37.93 35.61 -25.93
CA ILE A 529 -38.71 34.47 -25.48
C ILE A 529 -38.10 33.93 -24.20
N THR A 530 -38.91 33.78 -23.17
CA THR A 530 -38.50 33.13 -21.91
C THR A 530 -39.15 31.75 -21.83
N SER A 531 -38.39 30.70 -21.62
CA SER A 531 -38.92 29.33 -21.45
C SER A 531 -39.48 29.15 -20.03
N ALA A 532 -40.42 28.21 -19.89
CA ALA A 532 -41.07 27.91 -18.63
C ALA A 532 -40.19 27.06 -17.69
N LYS A 533 -39.37 26.14 -18.24
CA LYS A 533 -38.42 25.30 -17.47
C LYS A 533 -37.39 24.67 -18.43
N PRO A 534 -36.07 24.84 -18.20
CA PRO A 534 -35.48 25.84 -17.30
C PRO A 534 -35.79 27.27 -17.76
N GLU A 535 -35.71 28.24 -16.86
CA GLU A 535 -35.93 29.65 -17.21
C GLU A 535 -34.75 30.19 -18.02
N THR A 536 -34.85 30.07 -19.34
CA THR A 536 -33.81 30.46 -20.31
C THR A 536 -34.35 31.50 -21.26
N LEU A 537 -33.50 32.45 -21.66
CA LEU A 537 -33.86 33.55 -22.54
C LEU A 537 -33.35 33.30 -23.95
N TYR A 538 -34.25 33.43 -24.93
CA TYR A 538 -33.94 33.28 -26.34
C TYR A 538 -34.32 34.53 -27.12
N VAL A 539 -33.64 34.79 -28.24
CA VAL A 539 -33.90 35.93 -29.10
C VAL A 539 -33.99 35.47 -30.55
N LEU A 540 -35.14 35.71 -31.21
CA LEU A 540 -35.41 35.32 -32.58
C LEU A 540 -35.92 36.50 -33.42
N PRO A 541 -35.52 36.60 -34.70
CA PRO A 541 -36.14 37.55 -35.62
C PRO A 541 -37.51 37.09 -36.10
N LEU A 542 -38.41 37.99 -36.30
CA LEU A 542 -39.72 37.74 -36.90
C LEU A 542 -40.02 38.78 -37.99
N SER A 543 -40.47 38.33 -39.15
CA SER A 543 -41.02 39.18 -40.21
C SER A 543 -42.55 39.12 -40.19
N LYS A 544 -43.25 40.24 -40.22
CA LYS A 544 -44.70 40.35 -40.32
C LYS A 544 -45.06 40.87 -41.70
N HIS A 545 -45.95 40.16 -42.41
CA HIS A 545 -46.54 40.55 -43.69
C HIS A 545 -48.05 40.49 -43.59
N SER A 546 -48.77 41.40 -44.28
CA SER A 546 -50.21 41.28 -44.54
C SER A 546 -50.44 40.69 -45.94
N HIS A 547 -51.61 40.08 -46.12
CA HIS A 547 -52.10 39.70 -47.46
C HIS A 547 -52.14 40.86 -48.41
#